data_a657bb86996fed73ee6dd05f0f0f4786
#
_entry.id   a657bb86996fed73ee6dd05f0f0f4786
#
_cell.length_a   1.000
_cell.length_b   1.000
_cell.length_c   1.000
_cell.angle_alpha   90.00
_cell.angle_beta   90.00
_cell.angle_gamma   90.00
#
_symmetry.space_group_name_H-M   'P 1'
#
loop_
_entity.id
_entity.type
_entity.pdbx_description
1 polymer ?
#
loop_
_entity_poly.entity_id
_entity_poly.type
_entity_poly.pdbx_seq_one_letter_code
_entity_poly.pdbx_strand_id
1 'polypeptide(L)'
;FVDFSEKSVENTLLKNEVLETYPHLTVIKSISKSYGVPGLRLGIAASSDKEIISYLRKNMAIWNINSFAEFYLQIYSKYNNDYQNACKKFIAERQRFFEVLQQVDFLRVIPSQANYFLCEVTSRFSSTKLVSLLLEHNLLLKDCSTKTGFDGRNYIRIAIRDTEDNNYLAENLKKLQA
;
A
#
# COMPACT_ATOMS: atom_id res chain seq x y z
N PHE A 1 0.93 4.89 -3.19
CA PHE A 1 -0.20 4.54 -2.30
C PHE A 1 -1.44 5.41 -2.52
N VAL A 2 -1.34 6.55 -3.20
CA VAL A 2 -2.47 7.47 -3.44
C VAL A 2 -3.71 6.77 -4.03
N ASP A 3 -3.51 5.74 -4.87
CA ASP A 3 -4.60 4.99 -5.51
C ASP A 3 -5.51 4.24 -4.50
N PHE A 4 -5.04 4.02 -3.29
CA PHE A 4 -5.83 3.39 -2.22
C PHE A 4 -6.65 4.41 -1.40
N SER A 5 -6.44 5.71 -1.60
CA SER A 5 -7.16 6.73 -0.85
C SER A 5 -8.58 6.92 -1.37
N GLU A 6 -9.49 7.33 -0.49
CA GLU A 6 -10.89 7.64 -0.82
C GLU A 6 -10.99 8.73 -1.90
N LYS A 7 -10.05 9.68 -1.87
CA LYS A 7 -9.97 10.81 -2.79
C LYS A 7 -8.76 10.70 -3.72
N SER A 8 -8.51 9.50 -4.25
CA SER A 8 -7.33 9.23 -5.08
C SER A 8 -7.20 10.16 -6.29
N VAL A 9 -8.31 10.49 -6.94
CA VAL A 9 -8.35 11.41 -8.09
C VAL A 9 -8.03 12.85 -7.68
N GLU A 10 -8.48 13.28 -6.50
CA GLU A 10 -8.21 14.61 -5.97
C GLU A 10 -6.76 14.74 -5.46
N ASN A 11 -6.26 13.70 -4.81
CA ASN A 11 -4.97 13.69 -4.12
C ASN A 11 -3.77 13.36 -5.03
N THR A 12 -4.00 12.88 -6.25
CA THR A 12 -2.89 12.57 -7.16
C THR A 12 -2.21 13.84 -7.67
N LEU A 13 -0.88 13.82 -7.70
CA LEU A 13 -0.08 14.87 -8.34
C LEU A 13 0.08 14.65 -9.86
N LEU A 14 -0.43 13.52 -10.40
CA LEU A 14 -0.42 13.22 -11.83
C LEU A 14 -1.61 13.91 -12.51
N LYS A 15 -1.59 15.23 -12.52
CA LYS A 15 -2.57 16.09 -13.22
C LYS A 15 -1.81 17.14 -14.01
N ASN A 16 -2.25 17.42 -15.22
CA ASN A 16 -1.60 18.42 -16.08
C ASN A 16 -1.52 19.78 -15.39
N GLU A 17 -2.61 20.23 -14.76
CA GLU A 17 -2.68 21.52 -14.06
C GLU A 17 -1.64 21.62 -12.93
N VAL A 18 -1.41 20.52 -12.19
CA VAL A 18 -0.40 20.49 -11.12
C VAL A 18 1.01 20.53 -11.69
N LEU A 19 1.29 19.73 -12.72
CA LEU A 19 2.61 19.68 -13.35
C LEU A 19 2.96 20.99 -14.06
N GLU A 20 1.98 21.66 -14.68
CA GLU A 20 2.17 22.96 -15.34
C GLU A 20 2.37 24.09 -14.32
N THR A 21 1.64 24.05 -13.18
CA THR A 21 1.81 25.04 -12.10
C THR A 21 3.17 24.91 -11.42
N TYR A 22 3.73 23.71 -11.36
CA TYR A 22 5.00 23.44 -10.71
C TYR A 22 6.03 22.86 -11.70
N PRO A 23 6.65 23.66 -12.57
CA PRO A 23 7.48 23.18 -13.67
C PRO A 23 8.72 22.38 -13.23
N HIS A 24 9.20 22.56 -12.01
CA HIS A 24 10.30 21.77 -11.43
C HIS A 24 9.84 20.48 -10.74
N LEU A 25 8.54 20.19 -10.72
CA LEU A 25 8.01 18.97 -10.14
C LEU A 25 8.20 17.79 -11.09
N THR A 26 8.83 16.74 -10.57
CA THR A 26 8.84 15.41 -11.21
C THR A 26 8.15 14.43 -10.31
N VAL A 27 7.09 13.81 -10.79
CA VAL A 27 6.31 12.80 -10.06
C VAL A 27 6.71 11.41 -10.53
N ILE A 28 7.15 10.58 -9.59
CA ILE A 28 7.44 9.16 -9.85
C ILE A 28 6.35 8.33 -9.17
N LYS A 29 5.64 7.51 -9.95
CA LYS A 29 4.59 6.62 -9.47
C LYS A 29 4.88 5.17 -9.80
N SER A 30 5.01 4.33 -8.78
CA SER A 30 5.01 2.88 -8.95
C SER A 30 3.58 2.36 -9.05
N ILE A 31 3.29 1.53 -10.03
CA ILE A 31 1.98 0.87 -10.18
C ILE A 31 1.95 -0.53 -9.56
N SER A 32 3.08 -1.01 -9.06
CA SER A 32 3.27 -2.39 -8.59
C SER A 32 2.30 -2.83 -7.49
N LYS A 33 1.86 -1.90 -6.62
CA LYS A 33 0.99 -2.23 -5.48
C LYS A 33 -0.48 -2.06 -5.81
N SER A 34 -0.87 -0.88 -6.28
CA SER A 34 -2.28 -0.54 -6.52
C SER A 34 -2.90 -1.35 -7.65
N TYR A 35 -2.12 -1.73 -8.63
CA TYR A 35 -2.58 -2.57 -9.75
C TYR A 35 -2.31 -4.07 -9.56
N GLY A 36 -1.79 -4.48 -8.40
CA GLY A 36 -1.54 -5.90 -8.12
C GLY A 36 -0.48 -6.59 -8.99
N VAL A 37 0.41 -5.83 -9.61
CA VAL A 37 1.40 -6.33 -10.59
C VAL A 37 2.86 -6.08 -10.18
N PRO A 38 3.28 -6.48 -8.97
CA PRO A 38 4.62 -6.17 -8.48
C PRO A 38 5.74 -6.81 -9.31
N GLY A 39 5.48 -7.95 -9.94
CA GLY A 39 6.44 -8.67 -10.78
C GLY A 39 6.75 -7.97 -12.10
N LEU A 40 5.87 -7.11 -12.61
CA LEU A 40 6.07 -6.40 -13.88
C LEU A 40 7.10 -5.28 -13.79
N ARG A 41 7.42 -4.79 -12.59
CA ARG A 41 8.43 -3.73 -12.34
C ARG A 41 8.16 -2.43 -13.11
N LEU A 42 6.89 -2.02 -13.19
CA LEU A 42 6.46 -0.81 -13.88
C LEU A 42 6.35 0.39 -12.95
N GLY A 43 6.70 1.55 -13.50
CA GLY A 43 6.50 2.86 -12.92
C GLY A 43 6.30 3.92 -13.99
N ILE A 44 5.85 5.08 -13.55
CA ILE A 44 5.62 6.25 -14.40
C ILE A 44 6.44 7.40 -13.84
N ALA A 45 7.14 8.13 -14.73
CA ALA A 45 7.71 9.45 -14.42
C ALA A 45 6.97 10.50 -15.24
N ALA A 46 6.52 11.55 -14.58
CA ALA A 46 5.80 12.65 -15.22
C ALA A 46 6.34 14.01 -14.75
N SER A 47 6.55 14.91 -15.69
CA SER A 47 6.94 16.29 -15.45
C SER A 47 6.46 17.17 -16.61
N SER A 48 6.21 18.45 -16.36
CA SER A 48 6.05 19.45 -17.42
C SER A 48 7.39 19.95 -17.98
N ASP A 49 8.50 19.67 -17.30
CA ASP A 49 9.85 19.99 -17.76
C ASP A 49 10.24 19.10 -18.95
N LYS A 50 10.23 19.71 -20.14
CA LYS A 50 10.53 19.01 -21.40
C LYS A 50 12.00 18.57 -21.48
N GLU A 51 12.92 19.27 -20.82
CA GLU A 51 14.34 18.93 -20.82
C GLU A 51 14.58 17.66 -20.00
N ILE A 52 13.98 17.56 -18.81
CA ILE A 52 14.03 16.35 -17.97
C ILE A 52 13.44 15.16 -18.73
N ILE A 53 12.27 15.31 -19.34
CA ILE A 53 11.62 14.22 -20.08
C ILE A 53 12.46 13.81 -21.30
N SER A 54 13.02 14.76 -22.02
CA SER A 54 13.91 14.48 -23.15
C SER A 54 15.19 13.77 -22.71
N TYR A 55 15.79 14.22 -21.62
CA TYR A 55 16.96 13.59 -21.04
C TYR A 55 16.69 12.14 -20.62
N LEU A 56 15.59 11.90 -19.92
CA LEU A 56 15.20 10.55 -19.52
C LEU A 56 15.01 9.64 -20.73
N ARG A 57 14.28 10.10 -21.76
CA ARG A 57 14.05 9.30 -22.99
C ARG A 57 15.38 8.94 -23.69
N LYS A 58 16.33 9.87 -23.74
CA LYS A 58 17.62 9.66 -24.40
C LYS A 58 18.54 8.70 -23.63
N ASN A 59 18.43 8.68 -22.30
CA ASN A 59 19.35 7.94 -21.42
C ASN A 59 18.74 6.67 -20.80
N MET A 60 17.47 6.36 -21.09
CA MET A 60 16.89 5.09 -20.68
C MET A 60 17.51 3.93 -21.46
N ALA A 61 17.65 2.77 -20.78
CA ALA A 61 18.04 1.54 -21.45
C ALA A 61 17.06 1.17 -22.57
N ILE A 62 17.53 0.58 -23.65
CA ILE A 62 16.70 0.18 -24.81
C ILE A 62 15.58 -0.75 -24.35
N TRP A 63 15.89 -1.70 -23.47
CA TRP A 63 14.92 -2.62 -22.87
C TRP A 63 14.62 -2.24 -21.41
N ASN A 64 14.12 -1.03 -21.21
CA ASN A 64 13.79 -0.50 -19.90
C ASN A 64 12.53 -1.12 -19.28
N ILE A 65 11.70 -1.78 -20.07
CA ILE A 65 10.54 -2.57 -19.63
C ILE A 65 10.63 -3.98 -20.23
N ASN A 66 10.13 -4.97 -19.50
CA ASN A 66 10.07 -6.35 -20.00
C ASN A 66 8.82 -6.59 -20.84
N SER A 67 8.80 -7.66 -21.65
CA SER A 67 7.70 -7.97 -22.58
C SER A 67 6.36 -8.19 -21.89
N PHE A 68 6.33 -8.74 -20.66
CA PHE A 68 5.08 -8.89 -19.91
C PHE A 68 4.53 -7.53 -19.48
N ALA A 69 5.40 -6.61 -19.10
CA ALA A 69 5.03 -5.23 -18.76
C ALA A 69 4.50 -4.47 -19.98
N GLU A 70 5.11 -4.64 -21.14
CA GLU A 70 4.66 -4.07 -22.40
C GLU A 70 3.26 -4.61 -22.77
N PHE A 71 3.08 -5.93 -22.74
CA PHE A 71 1.79 -6.55 -22.98
C PHE A 71 0.71 -6.04 -22.01
N TYR A 72 1.04 -5.95 -20.71
CA TYR A 72 0.12 -5.39 -19.73
C TYR A 72 -0.34 -3.98 -20.08
N LEU A 73 0.57 -3.10 -20.51
CA LEU A 73 0.22 -1.74 -20.92
C LEU A 73 -0.73 -1.70 -22.12
N GLN A 74 -0.59 -2.65 -23.06
CA GLN A 74 -1.47 -2.74 -24.23
C GLN A 74 -2.91 -3.13 -23.86
N ILE A 75 -3.07 -3.98 -22.84
CA ILE A 75 -4.41 -4.47 -22.44
C ILE A 75 -5.02 -3.70 -21.27
N TYR A 76 -4.25 -2.87 -20.59
CA TYR A 76 -4.64 -2.19 -19.35
C TYR A 76 -5.99 -1.46 -19.45
N SER A 77 -6.23 -0.73 -20.53
CA SER A 77 -7.44 0.07 -20.70
C SER A 77 -8.73 -0.77 -20.69
N LYS A 78 -8.66 -2.05 -21.11
CA LYS A 78 -9.80 -2.97 -21.14
C LYS A 78 -10.32 -3.28 -19.74
N TYR A 79 -9.45 -3.25 -18.73
CA TYR A 79 -9.72 -3.65 -17.35
C TYR A 79 -9.86 -2.46 -16.40
N ASN A 80 -9.96 -1.24 -16.92
CA ASN A 80 -10.06 -0.04 -16.07
C ASN A 80 -11.28 -0.08 -15.14
N ASN A 81 -12.43 -0.55 -15.61
CA ASN A 81 -13.63 -0.67 -14.77
C ASN A 81 -13.46 -1.71 -13.66
N ASP A 82 -12.82 -2.84 -13.96
CA ASP A 82 -12.53 -3.88 -12.97
C ASP A 82 -11.59 -3.33 -11.90
N TYR A 83 -10.55 -2.59 -12.31
CA TYR A 83 -9.64 -1.92 -11.40
C TYR A 83 -10.37 -0.91 -10.49
N GLN A 84 -11.23 -0.06 -11.03
CA GLN A 84 -12.00 0.91 -10.24
C GLN A 84 -12.93 0.21 -9.23
N ASN A 85 -13.57 -0.88 -9.64
CA ASN A 85 -14.42 -1.67 -8.75
C ASN A 85 -13.60 -2.37 -7.65
N ALA A 86 -12.41 -2.88 -7.97
CA ALA A 86 -11.49 -3.44 -6.99
C ALA A 86 -11.04 -2.39 -5.96
N CYS A 87 -10.72 -1.17 -6.39
CA CYS A 87 -10.38 -0.07 -5.49
C CYS A 87 -11.54 0.27 -4.53
N LYS A 88 -12.78 0.34 -5.02
CA LYS A 88 -13.96 0.58 -4.17
C LYS A 88 -14.16 -0.52 -3.13
N LYS A 89 -14.07 -1.79 -3.54
CA LYS A 89 -14.16 -2.94 -2.62
C LYS A 89 -13.07 -2.89 -1.57
N PHE A 90 -11.84 -2.57 -1.98
CA PHE A 90 -10.70 -2.44 -1.08
C PHE A 90 -10.91 -1.35 -0.02
N ILE A 91 -11.40 -0.16 -0.42
CA ILE A 91 -11.68 0.94 0.50
C ILE A 91 -12.74 0.53 1.54
N ALA A 92 -13.80 -0.12 1.10
CA ALA A 92 -14.86 -0.62 2.00
C ALA A 92 -14.31 -1.67 2.98
N GLU A 93 -13.50 -2.63 2.50
CA GLU A 93 -12.88 -3.64 3.35
C GLU A 93 -11.88 -3.03 4.33
N ARG A 94 -11.09 -2.04 3.92
CA ARG A 94 -10.20 -1.31 4.82
C ARG A 94 -10.96 -0.68 5.98
N GLN A 95 -12.08 -0.01 5.70
CA GLN A 95 -12.89 0.62 6.73
C GLN A 95 -13.47 -0.41 7.69
N ARG A 96 -14.06 -1.49 7.16
CA ARG A 96 -14.59 -2.60 7.96
C ARG A 96 -13.52 -3.22 8.85
N PHE A 97 -12.35 -3.51 8.28
CA PHE A 97 -11.25 -4.15 9.01
C PHE A 97 -10.66 -3.23 10.08
N PHE A 98 -10.61 -1.93 9.82
CA PHE A 98 -10.23 -0.93 10.84
C PHE A 98 -11.13 -1.03 12.08
N GLU A 99 -12.45 -1.05 11.89
CA GLU A 99 -13.44 -1.16 12.97
C GLU A 99 -13.30 -2.48 13.75
N VAL A 100 -13.03 -3.57 13.04
CA VAL A 100 -12.80 -4.88 13.67
C VAL A 100 -11.51 -4.89 14.50
N LEU A 101 -10.43 -4.31 14.01
CA LEU A 101 -9.16 -4.23 14.74
C LEU A 101 -9.23 -3.29 15.95
N GLN A 102 -10.05 -2.26 15.94
CA GLN A 102 -10.27 -1.38 17.10
C GLN A 102 -10.90 -2.11 18.29
N GLN A 103 -11.50 -3.29 18.08
CA GLN A 103 -12.04 -4.12 19.17
C GLN A 103 -10.97 -4.94 19.89
N VAL A 104 -9.73 -4.92 19.42
CA VAL A 104 -8.59 -5.61 20.06
C VAL A 104 -7.96 -4.68 21.11
N ASP A 105 -8.13 -5.00 22.39
CA ASP A 105 -7.85 -4.12 23.53
C ASP A 105 -6.38 -3.71 23.68
N PHE A 106 -5.46 -4.56 23.22
CA PHE A 106 -4.01 -4.31 23.27
C PHE A 106 -3.45 -3.68 21.99
N LEU A 107 -4.31 -3.29 21.02
CA LEU A 107 -3.90 -2.62 19.78
C LEU A 107 -4.46 -1.21 19.69
N ARG A 108 -3.58 -0.26 19.44
CA ARG A 108 -3.97 1.06 18.95
C ARG A 108 -3.74 1.15 17.45
N VAL A 109 -4.81 1.08 16.69
CA VAL A 109 -4.78 1.13 15.22
C VAL A 109 -4.69 2.57 14.76
N ILE A 110 -3.67 2.89 13.95
CA ILE A 110 -3.51 4.22 13.35
C ILE A 110 -4.30 4.27 12.05
N PRO A 111 -5.23 5.24 11.87
CA PRO A 111 -5.97 5.40 10.62
C PRO A 111 -5.04 5.49 9.41
N SER A 112 -5.41 4.84 8.32
CA SER A 112 -4.57 4.75 7.13
C SER A 112 -5.39 4.84 5.86
N GLN A 113 -4.84 5.48 4.84
CA GLN A 113 -5.34 5.43 3.46
C GLN A 113 -4.45 4.57 2.56
N ALA A 114 -3.51 3.82 3.12
CA ALA A 114 -2.69 2.85 2.41
C ALA A 114 -3.34 1.45 2.40
N ASN A 115 -2.62 0.46 1.91
CA ASN A 115 -3.04 -0.94 1.93
C ASN A 115 -2.53 -1.71 3.18
N TYR A 116 -2.29 -0.99 4.25
CA TYR A 116 -1.91 -1.54 5.55
C TYR A 116 -2.26 -0.58 6.69
N PHE A 117 -2.37 -1.11 7.89
CA PHE A 117 -2.39 -0.35 9.13
C PHE A 117 -1.05 -0.45 9.84
N LEU A 118 -0.62 0.67 10.44
CA LEU A 118 0.38 0.68 11.49
C LEU A 118 -0.37 0.60 12.82
N CYS A 119 -0.02 -0.39 13.63
CA CYS A 119 -0.66 -0.62 14.92
C CYS A 119 0.39 -0.59 16.03
N GLU A 120 0.11 0.14 17.09
CA GLU A 120 0.90 0.07 18.32
C GLU A 120 0.36 -1.04 19.21
N VAL A 121 1.25 -1.90 19.70
CA VAL A 121 0.95 -2.90 20.73
C VAL A 121 1.12 -2.22 22.08
N THR A 122 0.00 -1.91 22.74
CA THR A 122 -0.02 -1.03 23.92
C THR A 122 0.19 -1.75 25.24
N SER A 123 -0.09 -3.06 25.28
CA SER A 123 -0.01 -3.87 26.51
C SER A 123 0.14 -5.36 26.17
N ARG A 124 0.27 -6.20 27.20
CA ARG A 124 0.34 -7.67 27.18
C ARG A 124 1.58 -8.24 26.48
N PHE A 125 1.96 -7.73 25.32
CA PHE A 125 3.02 -8.28 24.48
C PHE A 125 3.99 -7.19 24.01
N SER A 126 5.25 -7.59 23.76
CA SER A 126 6.08 -6.84 22.81
C SER A 126 5.63 -7.14 21.39
N SER A 127 5.90 -6.24 20.44
CA SER A 127 5.60 -6.47 19.02
C SER A 127 6.25 -7.75 18.50
N THR A 128 7.49 -8.03 18.89
CA THR A 128 8.22 -9.25 18.53
C THR A 128 7.53 -10.51 19.07
N LYS A 129 7.09 -10.50 20.35
CA LYS A 129 6.38 -11.64 20.93
C LYS A 129 5.04 -11.89 20.24
N LEU A 130 4.27 -10.82 19.97
CA LEU A 130 2.99 -10.92 19.27
C LEU A 130 3.15 -11.52 17.88
N VAL A 131 4.13 -11.04 17.11
CA VAL A 131 4.41 -11.59 15.76
C VAL A 131 4.80 -13.07 15.84
N SER A 132 5.60 -13.48 16.84
CA SER A 132 5.97 -14.89 17.04
C SER A 132 4.75 -15.77 17.36
N LEU A 133 3.84 -15.32 18.22
CA LEU A 133 2.61 -16.06 18.56
C LEU A 133 1.70 -16.22 17.32
N LEU A 134 1.53 -15.16 16.55
CA LEU A 134 0.71 -15.21 15.33
C LEU A 134 1.32 -16.09 14.24
N LEU A 135 2.65 -16.21 14.19
CA LEU A 135 3.33 -17.10 13.24
C LEU A 135 2.98 -18.57 13.49
N GLU A 136 2.72 -18.98 14.73
CA GLU A 136 2.23 -20.34 15.08
C GLU A 136 0.86 -20.63 14.41
N HIS A 137 0.11 -19.61 14.05
CA HIS A 137 -1.14 -19.69 13.31
C HIS A 137 -0.98 -19.39 11.81
N ASN A 138 0.25 -19.46 11.25
CA ASN A 138 0.57 -19.13 9.86
C ASN A 138 0.27 -17.64 9.48
N LEU A 139 0.26 -16.75 10.46
CA LEU A 139 0.04 -15.32 10.28
C LEU A 139 1.37 -14.57 10.42
N LEU A 140 1.95 -14.18 9.28
CA LEU A 140 3.19 -13.41 9.24
C LEU A 140 2.91 -11.91 9.20
N LEU A 141 3.14 -11.23 10.31
CA LEU A 141 3.06 -9.76 10.41
C LEU A 141 4.46 -9.14 10.38
N LYS A 142 4.53 -7.87 10.03
CA LYS A 142 5.79 -7.12 10.06
C LYS A 142 5.97 -6.48 11.44
N ASP A 143 6.96 -6.97 12.20
CA ASP A 143 7.49 -6.26 13.37
C ASP A 143 8.23 -5.00 12.91
N CYS A 144 7.92 -3.86 13.54
CA CYS A 144 8.52 -2.56 13.27
C CYS A 144 9.46 -2.06 14.39
N SER A 145 9.67 -2.84 15.45
CA SER A 145 10.48 -2.44 16.61
C SER A 145 11.93 -2.05 16.25
N THR A 146 12.49 -2.67 15.20
CA THR A 146 13.87 -2.41 14.75
C THR A 146 13.98 -1.29 13.71
N LYS A 147 12.87 -0.61 13.37
CA LYS A 147 12.89 0.47 12.39
C LYS A 147 13.31 1.80 13.05
N THR A 148 14.16 2.53 12.34
CA THR A 148 14.53 3.90 12.73
C THR A 148 13.28 4.76 12.92
N GLY A 149 13.25 5.54 13.99
CA GLY A 149 12.15 6.44 14.33
C GLY A 149 11.05 5.82 15.20
N PHE A 150 11.13 4.52 15.52
CA PHE A 150 10.20 3.88 16.47
C PHE A 150 10.78 3.76 17.89
N ASP A 151 12.08 3.98 18.07
CA ASP A 151 12.77 4.11 19.37
C ASP A 151 12.44 2.98 20.37
N GLY A 152 12.39 1.74 19.87
CA GLY A 152 12.04 0.56 20.68
C GLY A 152 10.57 0.43 21.03
N ARG A 153 9.70 1.31 20.55
CA ARG A 153 8.25 1.18 20.73
C ARG A 153 7.70 -0.01 19.96
N ASN A 154 6.67 -0.62 20.52
CA ASN A 154 6.06 -1.84 20.00
C ASN A 154 5.07 -1.54 18.86
N TYR A 155 5.55 -1.50 17.63
CA TYR A 155 4.70 -1.32 16.45
C TYR A 155 4.74 -2.54 15.56
N ILE A 156 3.58 -2.90 15.02
CA ILE A 156 3.42 -3.89 13.96
C ILE A 156 2.75 -3.26 12.75
N ARG A 157 3.00 -3.82 11.56
CA ARG A 157 2.29 -3.45 10.35
C ARG A 157 1.42 -4.62 9.90
N ILE A 158 0.12 -4.36 9.76
CA ILE A 158 -0.90 -5.30 9.32
C ILE A 158 -1.28 -4.95 7.89
N ALA A 159 -1.05 -5.85 6.93
CA ALA A 159 -1.53 -5.70 5.56
C ALA A 159 -3.05 -5.91 5.52
N ILE A 160 -3.73 -5.10 4.71
CA ILE A 160 -5.16 -5.29 4.44
C ILE A 160 -5.26 -6.26 3.26
N ARG A 161 -5.94 -7.38 3.47
CA ARG A 161 -6.16 -8.43 2.48
C ARG A 161 -7.65 -8.54 2.14
N ASP A 162 -8.09 -9.69 1.68
CA ASP A 162 -9.51 -9.97 1.54
C ASP A 162 -10.20 -10.17 2.90
N THR A 163 -11.53 -10.25 2.87
CA THR A 163 -12.35 -10.35 4.08
C THR A 163 -12.08 -11.62 4.88
N GLU A 164 -11.77 -12.73 4.22
CA GLU A 164 -11.50 -14.02 4.86
C GLU A 164 -10.20 -13.98 5.65
N ASP A 165 -9.10 -13.57 5.02
CA ASP A 165 -7.78 -13.42 5.65
C ASP A 165 -7.82 -12.40 6.79
N ASN A 166 -8.51 -11.26 6.59
CA ASN A 166 -8.64 -10.22 7.60
C ASN A 166 -9.43 -10.71 8.83
N ASN A 167 -10.49 -11.49 8.61
CA ASN A 167 -11.27 -12.10 9.70
C ASN A 167 -10.43 -13.13 10.46
N TYR A 168 -9.69 -13.98 9.74
CA TYR A 168 -8.84 -14.98 10.35
C TYR A 168 -7.78 -14.33 11.27
N LEU A 169 -7.16 -13.25 10.83
CA LEU A 169 -6.23 -12.50 11.67
C LEU A 169 -6.95 -11.89 12.91
N ALA A 170 -8.09 -11.25 12.71
CA ALA A 170 -8.83 -10.61 13.79
C ALA A 170 -9.29 -11.62 14.87
N GLU A 171 -9.75 -12.80 14.45
CA GLU A 171 -10.13 -13.88 15.36
C GLU A 171 -8.95 -14.38 16.21
N ASN A 172 -7.78 -14.56 15.60
CA ASN A 172 -6.59 -14.98 16.33
C ASN A 172 -6.10 -13.89 17.29
N LEU A 173 -6.14 -12.60 16.88
CA LEU A 173 -5.86 -11.50 17.81
C LEU A 173 -6.83 -11.48 19.00
N LYS A 174 -8.14 -11.68 18.78
CA LYS A 174 -9.14 -11.74 19.84
C LYS A 174 -8.93 -12.92 20.80
N LYS A 175 -8.49 -14.08 20.32
CA LYS A 175 -8.14 -15.22 21.19
C LYS A 175 -6.99 -14.89 22.15
N LEU A 176 -6.09 -14.01 21.76
CA LEU A 176 -4.97 -13.57 22.61
C LEU A 176 -5.38 -12.53 23.67
N GLN A 177 -6.63 -12.03 23.64
CA GLN A 177 -7.17 -11.16 24.70
C GLN A 177 -7.66 -11.96 25.92
N ALA A 178 -8.08 -13.21 25.70
CA ALA A 178 -8.53 -14.10 26.76
C ALA A 178 -7.35 -14.62 27.61
#